data_45c30144a23de724142e4c157f0ee9c6
#
_entry.id   45c30144a23de724142e4c157f0ee9c6
#
_cell.length_a   1.000
_cell.length_b   1.000
_cell.length_c   1.000
_cell.angle_alpha   90.00
_cell.angle_beta   90.00
_cell.angle_gamma   90.00
#
_symmetry.space_group_name_H-M   'P 1'
#
loop_
_entity.id
_entity.type
_entity.pdbx_description
1 polymer ?
#
loop_
_entity_poly.entity_id
_entity_poly.type
_entity_poly.pdbx_seq_one_letter_code
_entity_poly.pdbx_strand_id
1 'polypeptide(L)'
;MRVLFAVMTVATLLLPQQRGYSPIQDGDAHGDPPFLLEEGWEPLLNGTDLTGWKACDPAAKNEWYTARAVRFERHLGPTQLQGRQGAGGTMLNGPAGRTANLCTEKAFGDVELYLEFMLAKGSNSGVYLQGLYEVQIFDSWGSTEPMTTSDGGAVYHQWIGERGVGGSAPLVNAARRPGEWQSYQIWFRAPRFDASGKKIESARFERVLFNGQLVQRDVNLDGATRAALSIPEAAQHPLMLQGDHGPVAFRNIYARPLRPLIVR
;
A
#
# COMPACT_ATOMS: atom_id res chain seq x y z
N MET A 1 12.61 -54.25 -60.57
CA MET A 1 12.96 -52.90 -60.16
C MET A 1 11.92 -52.44 -59.13
N ARG A 2 12.21 -52.57 -57.83
CA ARG A 2 11.30 -52.17 -56.72
C ARG A 2 11.81 -50.84 -56.19
N VAL A 3 11.00 -49.80 -56.33
CA VAL A 3 11.29 -48.47 -55.78
C VAL A 3 10.78 -48.45 -54.35
N LEU A 4 11.68 -48.31 -53.39
CA LEU A 4 11.36 -48.08 -51.99
C LEU A 4 11.10 -46.56 -51.81
N PHE A 5 9.87 -46.19 -51.43
CA PHE A 5 9.58 -44.87 -50.92
C PHE A 5 9.91 -44.82 -49.39
N ALA A 6 10.89 -44.03 -49.05
CA ALA A 6 11.18 -43.72 -47.64
C ALA A 6 10.23 -42.60 -47.20
N VAL A 7 9.34 -42.90 -46.26
CA VAL A 7 8.50 -41.89 -45.59
C VAL A 7 9.34 -41.26 -44.50
N MET A 8 9.76 -40.02 -44.71
CA MET A 8 10.37 -39.19 -43.62
C MET A 8 9.25 -38.70 -42.73
N THR A 9 9.15 -39.25 -41.54
CA THR A 9 8.31 -38.71 -40.46
C THR A 9 9.06 -37.52 -39.85
N VAL A 10 8.59 -36.30 -40.09
CA VAL A 10 9.06 -35.10 -39.41
C VAL A 10 8.43 -35.11 -38.02
N ALA A 11 9.18 -35.48 -36.98
CA ALA A 11 8.80 -35.33 -35.62
C ALA A 11 8.88 -33.84 -35.29
N THR A 12 7.73 -33.16 -35.24
CA THR A 12 7.63 -31.81 -34.71
C THR A 12 7.87 -31.88 -33.18
N LEU A 13 9.06 -31.55 -32.75
CA LEU A 13 9.37 -31.29 -31.33
C LEU A 13 8.52 -30.09 -30.90
N LEU A 14 7.40 -30.33 -30.26
CA LEU A 14 6.71 -29.33 -29.43
C LEU A 14 7.66 -28.99 -28.28
N LEU A 15 8.46 -27.95 -28.46
CA LEU A 15 9.11 -27.30 -27.33
C LEU A 15 8.02 -26.91 -26.34
N PRO A 16 8.16 -27.26 -25.05
CA PRO A 16 7.26 -26.75 -24.05
C PRO A 16 7.31 -25.22 -24.19
N GLN A 17 6.16 -24.60 -24.47
CA GLN A 17 6.03 -23.17 -24.32
C GLN A 17 6.51 -22.87 -22.90
N GLN A 18 7.70 -22.31 -22.77
CA GLN A 18 8.06 -21.61 -21.56
C GLN A 18 6.95 -20.56 -21.40
N ARG A 19 6.06 -20.82 -20.46
CA ARG A 19 5.18 -19.78 -19.96
C ARG A 19 6.13 -18.68 -19.53
N GLY A 20 6.19 -17.63 -20.34
CA GLY A 20 7.05 -16.51 -20.09
C GLY A 20 6.79 -16.10 -18.64
N TYR A 21 7.83 -16.10 -17.85
CA TYR A 21 7.81 -15.56 -16.51
C TYR A 21 7.41 -14.10 -16.71
N SER A 22 6.14 -13.80 -16.53
CA SER A 22 5.72 -12.40 -16.51
C SER A 22 6.32 -11.81 -15.23
N PRO A 23 7.14 -10.76 -15.30
CA PRO A 23 7.61 -10.05 -14.11
C PRO A 23 6.45 -9.54 -13.24
N ILE A 24 5.25 -9.57 -13.77
CA ILE A 24 3.96 -9.29 -13.14
C ILE A 24 3.50 -10.41 -12.18
N GLN A 25 4.14 -11.58 -12.16
CA GLN A 25 3.73 -12.72 -11.32
C GLN A 25 4.10 -12.56 -9.84
N ASP A 26 4.88 -11.56 -9.48
CA ASP A 26 5.14 -11.19 -8.09
C ASP A 26 4.00 -10.39 -7.43
N GLY A 27 2.86 -10.32 -8.09
CA GLY A 27 1.78 -9.58 -7.54
C GLY A 27 1.41 -8.31 -8.32
N ASP A 28 2.11 -7.91 -9.38
CA ASP A 28 1.78 -6.76 -10.21
C ASP A 28 1.00 -7.16 -11.46
N ALA A 29 -0.30 -7.36 -11.34
CA ALA A 29 -1.16 -7.68 -12.48
C ALA A 29 -1.45 -6.46 -13.40
N HIS A 30 -0.89 -5.30 -13.12
CA HIS A 30 -1.26 -4.03 -13.75
C HIS A 30 -0.11 -3.27 -14.43
N GLY A 31 1.01 -3.96 -14.67
CA GLY A 31 2.15 -3.39 -15.39
C GLY A 31 3.19 -2.73 -14.48
N ASP A 32 4.11 -1.99 -15.09
CA ASP A 32 5.18 -1.33 -14.37
C ASP A 32 4.65 -0.24 -13.43
N PRO A 33 5.24 -0.10 -12.25
CA PRO A 33 4.82 0.93 -11.31
C PRO A 33 5.10 2.34 -11.87
N PRO A 34 4.26 3.34 -11.53
CA PRO A 34 4.27 4.65 -12.16
C PRO A 34 5.60 5.40 -11.98
N PHE A 35 6.37 5.12 -10.93
CA PHE A 35 7.67 5.75 -10.71
C PHE A 35 8.75 5.30 -11.72
N LEU A 36 8.53 4.20 -12.45
CA LEU A 36 9.39 3.79 -13.56
C LEU A 36 8.98 4.41 -14.90
N LEU A 37 7.71 4.81 -15.02
CA LEU A 37 7.12 5.26 -16.30
C LEU A 37 6.99 6.79 -16.39
N GLU A 38 6.92 7.47 -15.25
CA GLU A 38 6.58 8.88 -15.18
C GLU A 38 7.59 9.65 -14.32
N GLU A 39 7.82 10.91 -14.69
CA GLU A 39 8.75 11.78 -13.98
C GLU A 39 8.16 12.39 -12.69
N GLY A 40 9.07 12.87 -11.82
CA GLY A 40 8.74 13.63 -10.62
C GLY A 40 8.47 12.82 -9.38
N TRP A 41 8.62 11.50 -9.43
CA TRP A 41 8.55 10.64 -8.26
C TRP A 41 9.82 10.69 -7.43
N GLU A 42 9.67 10.90 -6.13
CA GLU A 42 10.75 10.90 -5.15
C GLU A 42 10.62 9.67 -4.25
N PRO A 43 11.69 8.87 -4.07
CA PRO A 43 11.67 7.75 -3.14
C PRO A 43 11.61 8.25 -1.69
N LEU A 44 10.75 7.66 -0.88
CA LEU A 44 10.67 7.93 0.57
C LEU A 44 11.45 6.92 1.39
N LEU A 45 11.94 5.84 0.79
CA LEU A 45 12.82 4.86 1.39
C LEU A 45 14.13 4.84 0.61
N ASN A 46 15.26 5.07 1.30
CA ASN A 46 16.57 5.27 0.68
C ASN A 46 17.29 3.97 0.28
N GLY A 47 16.69 2.80 0.54
CA GLY A 47 17.26 1.48 0.21
C GLY A 47 18.36 1.01 1.18
N THR A 48 18.64 1.75 2.24
CA THR A 48 19.72 1.44 3.20
C THR A 48 19.18 1.30 4.62
N ASP A 49 18.46 2.30 5.10
CA ASP A 49 17.97 2.42 6.47
C ASP A 49 16.65 3.21 6.52
N LEU A 50 16.19 3.53 7.73
CA LEU A 50 14.96 4.28 7.97
C LEU A 50 15.20 5.82 8.05
N THR A 51 16.30 6.35 7.56
CA THR A 51 16.51 7.81 7.46
C THR A 51 15.34 8.45 6.69
N GLY A 52 14.77 9.51 7.23
CA GLY A 52 13.54 10.16 6.74
C GLY A 52 12.25 9.63 7.37
N TRP A 53 12.36 8.64 8.28
CA TRP A 53 11.27 8.05 9.06
C TRP A 53 11.57 8.06 10.54
N LYS A 54 10.54 8.22 11.37
CA LYS A 54 10.64 8.19 12.84
C LYS A 54 9.38 7.60 13.45
N ALA A 55 9.48 7.08 14.68
CA ALA A 55 8.28 6.77 15.44
C ALA A 55 7.39 8.01 15.56
N CYS A 56 6.10 7.88 15.31
CA CYS A 56 5.17 9.02 15.44
C CYS A 56 5.07 9.48 16.89
N ASP A 57 5.09 8.53 17.84
CA ASP A 57 5.29 8.77 19.26
C ASP A 57 6.72 8.36 19.65
N PRO A 58 7.60 9.32 19.99
CA PRO A 58 8.98 9.01 20.39
C PRO A 58 9.09 8.14 21.66
N ALA A 59 8.05 8.09 22.49
CA ALA A 59 8.02 7.26 23.70
C ALA A 59 7.59 5.81 23.43
N ALA A 60 7.00 5.55 22.26
CA ALA A 60 6.56 4.21 21.89
C ALA A 60 7.73 3.32 21.49
N LYS A 61 7.63 2.02 21.84
CA LYS A 61 8.63 1.03 21.40
C LYS A 61 8.64 0.94 19.88
N ASN A 62 9.80 1.19 19.29
CA ASN A 62 10.00 1.15 17.84
C ASN A 62 10.82 -0.07 17.46
N GLU A 63 10.20 -1.04 16.76
CA GLU A 63 10.83 -2.26 16.25
C GLU A 63 10.92 -2.29 14.72
N TRP A 64 10.65 -1.16 14.05
CA TRP A 64 10.83 -1.07 12.60
C TRP A 64 12.30 -1.25 12.21
N TYR A 65 12.54 -1.99 11.14
CA TYR A 65 13.87 -2.19 10.59
C TYR A 65 13.82 -2.36 9.08
N THR A 66 14.96 -2.17 8.42
CA THR A 66 15.12 -2.46 6.98
C THR A 66 15.69 -3.85 6.75
N ALA A 67 15.37 -4.43 5.59
CA ALA A 67 15.85 -5.70 5.11
C ALA A 67 15.98 -5.70 3.57
N ARG A 68 16.78 -6.61 3.04
CA ARG A 68 16.91 -6.81 1.58
C ARG A 68 15.72 -7.54 0.98
N ALA A 69 15.11 -8.46 1.76
CA ALA A 69 14.00 -9.28 1.32
C ALA A 69 13.10 -9.64 2.50
N VAL A 70 11.85 -9.90 2.20
CA VAL A 70 10.85 -10.46 3.12
C VAL A 70 10.61 -11.91 2.76
N ARG A 71 10.53 -12.75 3.79
CA ARG A 71 10.18 -14.16 3.71
C ARG A 71 8.82 -14.39 4.34
N PHE A 72 7.96 -15.10 3.64
CA PHE A 72 6.66 -15.53 4.11
C PHE A 72 6.54 -17.05 3.98
N GLU A 73 6.25 -17.73 5.10
CA GLU A 73 6.11 -19.19 5.17
C GLU A 73 4.64 -19.55 5.31
N ARG A 74 3.98 -19.72 4.18
CA ARG A 74 2.52 -19.97 4.12
C ARG A 74 2.02 -21.12 4.99
N HIS A 75 2.81 -22.16 5.15
CA HIS A 75 2.40 -23.39 5.86
C HIS A 75 2.93 -23.48 7.28
N LEU A 76 4.09 -22.89 7.56
CA LEU A 76 4.76 -23.00 8.86
C LEU A 76 4.54 -21.78 9.75
N GLY A 77 4.31 -20.62 9.18
CA GLY A 77 4.12 -19.37 9.90
C GLY A 77 3.28 -18.35 9.12
N PRO A 78 2.02 -18.68 8.77
CA PRO A 78 1.22 -17.82 7.90
C PRO A 78 0.88 -16.45 8.51
N THR A 79 1.03 -16.31 9.82
CA THR A 79 0.78 -15.06 10.58
C THR A 79 2.05 -14.23 10.81
N GLN A 80 3.17 -14.58 10.17
CA GLN A 80 4.46 -13.92 10.39
C GLN A 80 5.08 -13.48 9.06
N LEU A 81 5.79 -12.36 9.12
CA LEU A 81 6.75 -11.94 8.11
C LEU A 81 8.15 -11.93 8.71
N GLN A 82 9.12 -12.38 7.97
CA GLN A 82 10.50 -12.45 8.41
C GLN A 82 11.42 -11.70 7.45
N GLY A 83 12.38 -10.98 7.99
CA GLY A 83 13.43 -10.32 7.24
C GLY A 83 14.71 -10.31 8.05
N ARG A 84 15.85 -10.51 7.39
CA ARG A 84 17.15 -10.30 8.04
C ARG A 84 17.42 -8.80 8.11
N GLN A 85 17.43 -8.24 9.32
CA GLN A 85 17.74 -6.84 9.55
C GLN A 85 19.08 -6.45 8.93
N GLY A 86 19.11 -5.32 8.26
CA GLY A 86 20.28 -4.77 7.58
C GLY A 86 19.86 -3.84 6.43
N ALA A 87 20.85 -3.28 5.76
CA ALA A 87 20.61 -2.41 4.60
C ALA A 87 19.73 -3.10 3.54
N GLY A 88 18.69 -2.40 3.08
CA GLY A 88 17.75 -2.91 2.07
C GLY A 88 16.57 -1.99 1.81
N GLY A 89 15.92 -2.21 0.67
CA GLY A 89 14.80 -1.40 0.17
C GLY A 89 13.43 -1.82 0.71
N THR A 90 13.39 -2.70 1.72
CA THR A 90 12.14 -3.11 2.37
C THR A 90 12.19 -2.78 3.85
N MET A 91 11.10 -2.25 4.40
CA MET A 91 10.95 -2.05 5.85
C MET A 91 9.89 -2.99 6.41
N LEU A 92 10.11 -3.47 7.64
CA LEU A 92 9.20 -4.34 8.39
C LEU A 92 8.91 -3.74 9.78
N ASN A 93 7.69 -3.93 10.26
CA ASN A 93 7.25 -3.45 11.57
C ASN A 93 7.56 -4.42 12.73
N GLY A 94 8.66 -5.15 12.64
CA GLY A 94 9.07 -6.14 13.64
C GLY A 94 8.37 -7.50 13.48
N PRO A 95 8.86 -8.52 14.19
CA PRO A 95 8.40 -9.90 14.03
C PRO A 95 6.96 -10.12 14.52
N ALA A 96 6.52 -9.35 15.50
CA ALA A 96 5.16 -9.44 16.06
C ALA A 96 4.16 -8.50 15.40
N GLY A 97 4.62 -7.51 14.62
CA GLY A 97 3.76 -6.47 14.07
C GLY A 97 3.01 -5.67 15.14
N ARG A 98 3.67 -5.38 16.27
CA ARG A 98 3.13 -4.67 17.44
C ARG A 98 4.11 -3.62 17.90
N THR A 99 4.32 -2.61 17.11
CA THR A 99 5.31 -1.56 17.33
C THR A 99 4.69 -0.16 17.11
N ALA A 100 5.48 0.89 17.37
CA ALA A 100 5.07 2.26 17.10
C ALA A 100 4.59 2.44 15.66
N ASN A 101 3.63 3.33 15.43
CA ASN A 101 3.35 3.85 14.10
C ASN A 101 4.56 4.64 13.60
N LEU A 102 4.84 4.57 12.31
CA LEU A 102 6.00 5.20 11.69
C LEU A 102 5.58 6.39 10.84
N CYS A 103 6.15 7.57 11.13
CA CYS A 103 5.86 8.82 10.44
C CYS A 103 7.04 9.24 9.57
N THR A 104 6.77 9.85 8.41
CA THR A 104 7.82 10.55 7.65
C THR A 104 8.28 11.80 8.40
N GLU A 105 9.54 12.19 8.24
CA GLU A 105 10.02 13.50 8.70
C GLU A 105 9.50 14.64 7.81
N LYS A 106 9.39 14.37 6.50
CA LYS A 106 8.79 15.27 5.51
C LYS A 106 7.27 15.32 5.67
N ALA A 107 6.71 16.52 5.61
CA ALA A 107 5.27 16.75 5.56
C ALA A 107 4.78 16.83 4.10
N PHE A 108 3.53 16.43 3.87
CA PHE A 108 2.87 16.42 2.57
C PHE A 108 1.52 17.14 2.63
N GLY A 109 1.25 17.92 1.59
CA GLY A 109 -0.06 18.47 1.30
C GLY A 109 -0.75 17.64 0.21
N ASP A 110 -1.07 18.27 -0.93
CA ASP A 110 -1.56 17.56 -2.11
C ASP A 110 -0.48 16.63 -2.64
N VAL A 111 -0.78 15.33 -2.69
CA VAL A 111 0.23 14.33 -3.01
C VAL A 111 -0.36 13.18 -3.83
N GLU A 112 0.42 12.68 -4.75
CA GLU A 112 0.27 11.37 -5.32
C GLU A 112 1.29 10.45 -4.66
N LEU A 113 0.81 9.34 -4.07
CA LEU A 113 1.61 8.37 -3.34
C LEU A 113 1.48 7.01 -4.01
N TYR A 114 2.61 6.37 -4.25
CA TYR A 114 2.69 4.96 -4.62
C TYR A 114 3.44 4.20 -3.54
N LEU A 115 2.96 3.03 -3.15
CA LEU A 115 3.67 2.15 -2.25
C LEU A 115 3.29 0.70 -2.48
N GLU A 116 4.21 -0.19 -2.15
CA GLU A 116 3.95 -1.62 -2.10
C GLU A 116 4.01 -2.13 -0.68
N PHE A 117 3.12 -3.07 -0.37
CA PHE A 117 3.08 -3.71 0.94
C PHE A 117 2.83 -5.22 0.85
N MET A 118 3.23 -5.95 1.87
CA MET A 118 2.95 -7.37 2.04
C MET A 118 2.39 -7.60 3.43
N LEU A 119 1.32 -8.38 3.51
CA LEU A 119 0.69 -8.77 4.77
C LEU A 119 0.97 -10.23 5.11
N ALA A 120 1.09 -10.53 6.40
CA ALA A 120 0.85 -11.86 6.92
C ALA A 120 -0.66 -12.16 6.98
N LYS A 121 -1.04 -13.43 7.12
CA LYS A 121 -2.44 -13.84 7.24
C LYS A 121 -3.10 -13.19 8.45
N GLY A 122 -4.26 -12.58 8.23
CA GLY A 122 -5.05 -11.89 9.26
C GLY A 122 -4.41 -10.60 9.77
N SER A 123 -3.40 -10.08 9.09
CA SER A 123 -2.73 -8.83 9.47
C SER A 123 -3.56 -7.61 9.07
N ASN A 124 -3.36 -6.54 9.82
CA ASN A 124 -3.97 -5.23 9.66
C ASN A 124 -2.90 -4.14 9.78
N SER A 125 -3.01 -3.13 8.97
CA SER A 125 -2.17 -1.93 8.93
C SER A 125 -2.95 -0.80 8.26
N GLY A 126 -2.33 0.35 8.05
CA GLY A 126 -2.95 1.48 7.36
C GLY A 126 -1.92 2.45 6.81
N VAL A 127 -2.30 3.14 5.74
CA VAL A 127 -1.57 4.27 5.18
C VAL A 127 -2.37 5.53 5.48
N TYR A 128 -1.86 6.38 6.38
CA TYR A 128 -2.53 7.61 6.77
C TYR A 128 -1.91 8.79 6.04
N LEU A 129 -2.64 9.38 5.12
CA LEU A 129 -2.27 10.65 4.50
C LEU A 129 -2.38 11.74 5.58
N GLN A 130 -1.32 12.55 5.71
CA GLN A 130 -1.19 13.55 6.77
C GLN A 130 -1.26 12.98 8.21
N GLY A 131 -1.07 11.66 8.40
CA GLY A 131 -1.28 11.01 9.69
C GLY A 131 -2.72 11.03 10.18
N LEU A 132 -3.66 11.50 9.36
CA LEU A 132 -5.05 11.74 9.72
C LEU A 132 -6.05 10.90 8.94
N TYR A 133 -5.79 10.58 7.68
CA TYR A 133 -6.78 10.01 6.76
C TYR A 133 -6.31 8.67 6.23
N GLU A 134 -6.94 7.60 6.67
CA GLU A 134 -6.50 6.24 6.43
C GLU A 134 -7.08 5.64 5.16
N VAL A 135 -6.19 5.08 4.33
CA VAL A 135 -6.50 3.99 3.42
C VAL A 135 -6.13 2.69 4.12
N GLN A 136 -7.15 1.86 4.38
CA GLN A 136 -7.03 0.64 5.16
C GLN A 136 -6.20 -0.43 4.44
N ILE A 137 -5.29 -1.06 5.16
CA ILE A 137 -4.56 -2.27 4.76
C ILE A 137 -5.06 -3.43 5.63
N PHE A 138 -5.76 -4.38 5.01
CA PHE A 138 -6.33 -5.53 5.72
C PHE A 138 -6.28 -6.78 4.84
N ASP A 139 -6.12 -7.96 5.47
CA ASP A 139 -6.20 -9.24 4.78
C ASP A 139 -7.65 -9.58 4.44
N SER A 140 -8.17 -8.98 3.39
CA SER A 140 -9.51 -9.24 2.84
C SER A 140 -9.51 -10.31 1.75
N TRP A 141 -8.35 -10.98 1.50
CA TRP A 141 -8.26 -11.94 0.43
C TRP A 141 -9.23 -13.11 0.61
N GLY A 142 -9.96 -13.43 -0.48
CA GLY A 142 -10.91 -14.53 -0.50
C GLY A 142 -12.22 -14.28 0.26
N SER A 143 -12.42 -13.07 0.81
CA SER A 143 -13.72 -12.69 1.37
C SER A 143 -14.77 -12.63 0.27
N THR A 144 -15.91 -13.27 0.51
CA THR A 144 -17.13 -13.24 -0.33
C THR A 144 -18.21 -12.34 0.26
N GLU A 145 -17.97 -11.81 1.46
CA GLU A 145 -18.89 -10.90 2.13
C GLU A 145 -18.88 -9.52 1.46
N PRO A 146 -19.97 -8.76 1.59
CA PRO A 146 -19.98 -7.36 1.15
C PRO A 146 -18.85 -6.55 1.79
N MET A 147 -18.14 -5.76 0.99
CA MET A 147 -17.06 -4.91 1.47
C MET A 147 -17.56 -3.86 2.45
N THR A 148 -16.75 -3.60 3.47
CA THR A 148 -17.01 -2.63 4.53
C THR A 148 -15.92 -1.57 4.61
N THR A 149 -16.08 -0.59 5.48
CA THR A 149 -15.06 0.44 5.75
C THR A 149 -13.84 -0.11 6.51
N SER A 150 -13.82 -1.41 6.86
CA SER A 150 -12.69 -2.08 7.54
C SER A 150 -11.89 -2.98 6.61
N ASP A 151 -12.29 -3.12 5.36
CA ASP A 151 -11.62 -3.99 4.40
C ASP A 151 -10.45 -3.29 3.69
N GLY A 152 -9.54 -4.06 3.11
CA GLY A 152 -8.40 -3.53 2.36
C GLY A 152 -8.84 -2.61 1.22
N GLY A 153 -8.25 -1.41 1.14
CA GLY A 153 -8.61 -0.38 0.16
C GLY A 153 -9.78 0.53 0.57
N ALA A 154 -10.38 0.30 1.74
CA ALA A 154 -11.37 1.20 2.30
C ALA A 154 -10.76 2.54 2.72
N VAL A 155 -11.56 3.60 2.69
CA VAL A 155 -11.33 4.78 3.52
C VAL A 155 -11.93 4.47 4.89
N TYR A 156 -11.08 4.39 5.93
CA TYR A 156 -11.55 3.98 7.24
C TYR A 156 -12.51 5.01 7.84
N HIS A 157 -13.38 4.57 8.73
CA HIS A 157 -14.37 5.44 9.37
C HIS A 157 -13.75 6.30 10.50
N GLN A 158 -14.38 7.41 10.81
CA GLN A 158 -14.12 8.18 12.04
C GLN A 158 -14.71 7.44 13.24
N TRP A 159 -14.22 7.76 14.45
CA TRP A 159 -14.79 7.21 15.69
C TRP A 159 -15.45 8.32 16.50
N ILE A 160 -16.78 8.43 16.42
CA ILE A 160 -17.55 9.50 17.03
C ILE A 160 -18.67 8.90 17.87
N GLY A 161 -18.75 9.30 19.16
CA GLY A 161 -19.78 8.79 20.06
C GLY A 161 -19.81 7.27 20.16
N GLU A 162 -18.63 6.65 20.32
CA GLU A 162 -18.42 5.20 20.46
C GLU A 162 -18.84 4.35 19.25
N ARG A 163 -18.95 4.95 18.07
CA ARG A 163 -19.32 4.26 16.84
C ARG A 163 -18.50 4.73 15.63
N GLY A 164 -18.37 3.88 14.64
CA GLY A 164 -17.84 4.25 13.34
C GLY A 164 -18.82 5.15 12.58
N VAL A 165 -18.33 6.28 12.06
CA VAL A 165 -19.11 7.24 11.30
C VAL A 165 -18.37 7.58 10.00
N GLY A 166 -19.09 7.62 8.89
CA GLY A 166 -18.50 7.91 7.58
C GLY A 166 -17.59 6.78 7.08
N GLY A 167 -16.53 7.15 6.38
CA GLY A 167 -15.69 6.23 5.65
C GLY A 167 -16.32 5.78 4.34
N SER A 168 -15.60 4.95 3.58
CA SER A 168 -16.07 4.41 2.30
C SER A 168 -15.54 3.00 2.11
N ALA A 169 -16.43 2.03 1.90
CA ALA A 169 -16.04 0.69 1.52
C ALA A 169 -15.36 0.69 0.14
N PRO A 170 -14.43 -0.23 -0.14
CA PRO A 170 -13.84 -0.31 -1.47
C PRO A 170 -14.88 -0.77 -2.49
N LEU A 171 -14.77 -0.24 -3.72
CA LEU A 171 -15.69 -0.58 -4.83
C LEU A 171 -15.60 -2.06 -5.24
N VAL A 172 -14.42 -2.66 -5.06
CA VAL A 172 -14.15 -4.08 -5.34
C VAL A 172 -13.14 -4.62 -4.33
N ASN A 173 -13.16 -5.93 -4.07
CA ASN A 173 -12.09 -6.60 -3.33
C ASN A 173 -10.91 -6.87 -4.28
N ALA A 174 -9.91 -6.00 -4.22
CA ALA A 174 -8.70 -6.14 -5.02
C ALA A 174 -7.54 -6.81 -4.26
N ALA A 175 -7.78 -7.31 -3.03
CA ALA A 175 -6.76 -7.92 -2.19
C ALA A 175 -6.17 -9.19 -2.81
N ARG A 176 -4.88 -9.39 -2.63
CA ARG A 176 -4.14 -10.60 -2.98
C ARG A 176 -3.88 -11.43 -1.74
N ARG A 177 -3.38 -12.64 -1.98
CA ARG A 177 -3.06 -13.58 -0.90
C ARG A 177 -2.04 -13.00 0.06
N PRO A 178 -2.15 -13.28 1.37
CA PRO A 178 -1.07 -13.03 2.30
C PRO A 178 0.26 -13.59 1.79
N GLY A 179 1.33 -12.81 1.95
CA GLY A 179 2.66 -13.12 1.42
C GLY A 179 2.90 -12.71 -0.04
N GLU A 180 1.91 -12.17 -0.73
CA GLU A 180 2.09 -11.54 -2.04
C GLU A 180 2.24 -10.02 -1.87
N TRP A 181 3.11 -9.41 -2.68
CA TRP A 181 3.22 -7.96 -2.74
C TRP A 181 1.97 -7.37 -3.36
N GLN A 182 1.49 -6.30 -2.77
CA GLN A 182 0.31 -5.55 -3.17
C GLN A 182 0.69 -4.07 -3.28
N SER A 183 -0.05 -3.29 -4.05
CA SER A 183 0.26 -1.89 -4.26
C SER A 183 -0.94 -0.98 -4.04
N TYR A 184 -0.68 0.20 -3.49
CA TYR A 184 -1.58 1.35 -3.55
C TYR A 184 -0.98 2.43 -4.43
N GLN A 185 -1.85 3.07 -5.23
CA GLN A 185 -1.61 4.38 -5.82
C GLN A 185 -2.73 5.30 -5.37
N ILE A 186 -2.38 6.39 -4.70
CA ILE A 186 -3.31 7.27 -3.98
C ILE A 186 -3.15 8.68 -4.49
N TRP A 187 -4.23 9.31 -4.95
CA TRP A 187 -4.32 10.73 -5.29
C TRP A 187 -5.06 11.43 -4.16
N PHE A 188 -4.33 12.20 -3.37
CA PHE A 188 -4.86 12.86 -2.18
C PHE A 188 -4.77 14.37 -2.30
N ARG A 189 -5.87 15.03 -2.01
CA ARG A 189 -5.98 16.48 -1.87
C ARG A 189 -6.12 16.84 -0.40
N ALA A 190 -5.22 17.67 0.09
CA ALA A 190 -5.22 18.16 1.46
C ALA A 190 -6.37 19.16 1.71
N PRO A 191 -6.79 19.34 2.96
CA PRO A 191 -7.80 20.34 3.31
C PRO A 191 -7.30 21.75 3.04
N ARG A 192 -8.22 22.67 2.82
CA ARG A 192 -7.93 24.10 2.60
C ARG A 192 -8.41 24.93 3.77
N PHE A 193 -7.66 25.97 4.07
CA PHE A 193 -7.95 26.90 5.14
C PHE A 193 -7.89 28.33 4.62
N ASP A 194 -8.75 29.20 5.14
CA ASP A 194 -8.68 30.64 4.88
C ASP A 194 -7.58 31.32 5.72
N ALA A 195 -7.43 32.63 5.56
CA ALA A 195 -6.43 33.41 6.29
C ALA A 195 -6.65 33.46 7.81
N SER A 196 -7.84 33.11 8.30
CA SER A 196 -8.16 33.01 9.72
C SER A 196 -7.86 31.62 10.29
N GLY A 197 -7.46 30.66 9.45
CA GLY A 197 -7.24 29.25 9.84
C GLY A 197 -8.53 28.43 9.87
N LYS A 198 -9.66 28.94 9.40
CA LYS A 198 -10.91 28.19 9.27
C LYS A 198 -10.84 27.28 8.06
N LYS A 199 -11.17 25.99 8.24
CA LYS A 199 -11.28 25.03 7.13
C LYS A 199 -12.40 25.45 6.17
N ILE A 200 -12.07 25.62 4.89
CA ILE A 200 -12.97 25.99 3.80
C ILE A 200 -13.22 24.86 2.80
N GLU A 201 -12.29 23.88 2.72
CA GLU A 201 -12.47 22.65 1.95
C GLU A 201 -11.99 21.46 2.77
N SER A 202 -12.75 20.36 2.75
CA SER A 202 -12.36 19.10 3.35
C SER A 202 -11.24 18.44 2.52
N ALA A 203 -10.41 17.62 3.19
CA ALA A 203 -9.51 16.73 2.47
C ALA A 203 -10.30 15.74 1.62
N ARG A 204 -9.66 15.18 0.58
CA ARG A 204 -10.32 14.26 -0.34
C ARG A 204 -9.35 13.24 -0.91
N PHE A 205 -9.76 11.98 -0.97
CA PHE A 205 -9.18 11.02 -1.89
C PHE A 205 -9.82 11.19 -3.26
N GLU A 206 -9.10 11.76 -4.22
CA GLU A 206 -9.58 11.87 -5.60
C GLU A 206 -9.72 10.49 -6.22
N ARG A 207 -8.71 9.64 -5.96
CA ARG A 207 -8.69 8.25 -6.43
C ARG A 207 -7.76 7.39 -5.57
N VAL A 208 -8.12 6.13 -5.38
CA VAL A 208 -7.23 5.09 -4.86
C VAL A 208 -7.31 3.88 -5.78
N LEU A 209 -6.16 3.43 -6.26
CA LEU A 209 -6.01 2.14 -6.91
C LEU A 209 -5.39 1.16 -5.92
N PHE A 210 -5.98 -0.02 -5.83
CA PHE A 210 -5.45 -1.16 -5.10
C PHE A 210 -5.14 -2.27 -6.11
N ASN A 211 -3.88 -2.66 -6.22
CA ASN A 211 -3.42 -3.60 -7.25
C ASN A 211 -3.90 -3.22 -8.67
N GLY A 212 -3.86 -1.92 -9.01
CA GLY A 212 -4.29 -1.36 -10.28
C GLY A 212 -5.82 -1.25 -10.46
N GLN A 213 -6.63 -1.76 -9.54
CA GLN A 213 -8.08 -1.65 -9.59
C GLN A 213 -8.57 -0.43 -8.81
N LEU A 214 -9.51 0.31 -9.39
CA LEU A 214 -10.11 1.46 -8.73
C LEU A 214 -10.96 1.00 -7.54
N VAL A 215 -10.54 1.37 -6.32
CA VAL A 215 -11.26 1.03 -5.09
C VAL A 215 -11.93 2.24 -4.45
N GLN A 216 -11.41 3.45 -4.67
CA GLN A 216 -12.03 4.70 -4.18
C GLN A 216 -12.01 5.77 -5.28
N ARG A 217 -13.07 6.60 -5.32
CA ARG A 217 -13.19 7.76 -6.21
C ARG A 217 -13.92 8.88 -5.49
N ASP A 218 -13.33 10.09 -5.50
CA ASP A 218 -13.95 11.35 -5.02
C ASP A 218 -14.53 11.25 -3.61
N VAL A 219 -13.79 10.63 -2.66
CA VAL A 219 -14.22 10.48 -1.28
C VAL A 219 -13.80 11.69 -0.46
N ASN A 220 -14.76 12.49 -0.01
CA ASN A 220 -14.52 13.59 0.92
C ASN A 220 -14.30 13.08 2.34
N LEU A 221 -13.44 13.78 3.08
CA LEU A 221 -12.98 13.43 4.42
C LEU A 221 -13.35 14.55 5.39
N ASP A 222 -14.46 14.40 6.11
CA ASP A 222 -14.97 15.44 7.00
C ASP A 222 -14.13 15.64 8.26
N GLY A 223 -13.24 14.67 8.57
CA GLY A 223 -12.31 14.72 9.69
C GLY A 223 -11.40 13.50 9.74
N ALA A 224 -10.54 13.45 10.75
CA ALA A 224 -9.59 12.38 10.95
C ALA A 224 -10.26 11.02 11.13
N THR A 225 -9.70 9.97 10.52
CA THR A 225 -10.17 8.60 10.67
C THR A 225 -9.77 8.05 12.05
N ARG A 226 -10.36 6.93 12.45
CA ARG A 226 -10.04 6.29 13.73
C ARG A 226 -8.54 5.97 13.82
N ALA A 227 -7.98 6.10 15.02
CA ALA A 227 -6.57 5.88 15.33
C ALA A 227 -5.56 6.79 14.60
N ALA A 228 -6.04 7.90 14.02
CA ALA A 228 -5.20 8.98 13.50
C ALA A 228 -4.35 9.63 14.59
N LEU A 229 -3.35 10.40 14.18
CA LEU A 229 -2.60 11.26 15.09
C LEU A 229 -3.52 12.26 15.80
N SER A 230 -3.30 12.50 17.07
CA SER A 230 -4.03 13.52 17.86
C SER A 230 -3.51 14.93 17.58
N ILE A 231 -3.62 15.36 16.33
CA ILE A 231 -3.18 16.67 15.85
C ILE A 231 -4.33 17.35 15.07
N PRO A 232 -4.39 18.69 15.04
CA PRO A 232 -5.39 19.39 14.23
C PRO A 232 -5.14 19.14 12.74
N GLU A 233 -6.18 19.25 11.93
CA GLU A 233 -6.03 19.28 10.48
C GLU A 233 -5.24 20.53 10.05
N ALA A 234 -4.38 20.36 9.03
CA ALA A 234 -3.58 21.44 8.45
C ALA A 234 -3.33 21.20 6.96
N ALA A 235 -2.76 22.20 6.29
CA ALA A 235 -2.43 22.07 4.87
C ALA A 235 -1.37 21.01 4.57
N GLN A 236 -0.53 20.65 5.54
CA GLN A 236 0.52 19.64 5.40
C GLN A 236 0.79 18.97 6.75
N HIS A 237 0.99 17.66 6.70
CA HIS A 237 1.44 16.82 7.80
C HIS A 237 2.21 15.61 7.28
N PRO A 238 2.93 14.85 8.14
CA PRO A 238 3.64 13.64 7.72
C PRO A 238 2.67 12.55 7.23
N LEU A 239 3.17 11.66 6.41
CA LEU A 239 2.56 10.35 6.19
C LEU A 239 2.77 9.49 7.44
N MET A 240 1.82 8.60 7.74
CA MET A 240 1.96 7.60 8.79
C MET A 240 1.65 6.21 8.24
N LEU A 241 2.50 5.25 8.61
CA LEU A 241 2.27 3.82 8.42
C LEU A 241 1.93 3.19 9.77
N GLN A 242 0.81 2.48 9.84
CA GLN A 242 0.40 1.82 11.08
C GLN A 242 1.25 0.60 11.36
N GLY A 243 1.76 0.48 12.60
CA GLY A 243 2.72 -0.55 13.00
C GLY A 243 2.21 -1.57 14.02
N ASP A 244 1.01 -1.39 14.59
CA ASP A 244 0.59 -2.04 15.83
C ASP A 244 -0.50 -3.12 15.68
N HIS A 245 -0.93 -3.45 14.45
CA HIS A 245 -2.08 -4.33 14.21
C HIS A 245 -1.76 -5.61 13.43
N GLY A 246 -0.50 -5.98 13.31
CA GLY A 246 -0.05 -7.22 12.68
C GLY A 246 1.18 -7.03 11.80
N PRO A 247 1.86 -8.13 11.42
CA PRO A 247 3.06 -8.04 10.60
C PRO A 247 2.77 -7.49 9.19
N VAL A 248 3.49 -6.43 8.84
CA VAL A 248 3.45 -5.80 7.52
C VAL A 248 4.85 -5.44 7.07
N ALA A 249 5.09 -5.54 5.78
CA ALA A 249 6.30 -5.04 5.14
C ALA A 249 5.93 -4.04 4.06
N PHE A 250 6.78 -3.02 3.87
CA PHE A 250 6.63 -2.00 2.83
C PHE A 250 7.89 -1.90 1.99
N ARG A 251 7.74 -1.60 0.69
CA ARG A 251 8.83 -1.27 -0.22
C ARG A 251 8.32 -0.30 -1.30
N ASN A 252 9.21 0.21 -2.13
CA ASN A 252 8.85 1.05 -3.29
C ASN A 252 7.87 2.18 -2.92
N ILE A 253 8.20 2.92 -1.85
CA ILE A 253 7.39 4.04 -1.38
C ILE A 253 7.88 5.29 -2.10
N TYR A 254 7.02 5.87 -2.94
CA TYR A 254 7.31 7.04 -3.76
C TYR A 254 6.20 8.07 -3.65
N ALA A 255 6.58 9.33 -3.59
CA ALA A 255 5.63 10.45 -3.58
C ALA A 255 6.00 11.49 -4.64
N ARG A 256 4.99 12.19 -5.14
CA ARG A 256 5.16 13.40 -5.96
C ARG A 256 4.03 14.39 -5.67
N PRO A 257 4.19 15.68 -6.02
CA PRO A 257 3.06 16.62 -5.97
C PRO A 257 1.88 16.10 -6.79
N LEU A 258 0.67 16.26 -6.26
CA LEU A 258 -0.56 15.88 -6.96
C LEU A 258 -0.65 16.62 -8.30
N ARG A 259 -0.78 15.87 -9.38
CA ARG A 259 -0.99 16.42 -10.72
C ARG A 259 -2.50 16.45 -11.03
N PRO A 260 -3.00 17.48 -11.74
CA PRO A 260 -4.37 17.49 -12.19
C PRO A 260 -4.67 16.25 -13.02
N LEU A 261 -5.79 15.57 -12.72
CA LEU A 261 -6.26 14.47 -13.56
C LEU A 261 -6.64 15.04 -14.93
N ILE A 262 -5.86 14.71 -15.94
CA ILE A 262 -6.21 15.05 -17.33
C ILE A 262 -7.21 13.98 -17.78
N VAL A 263 -8.49 14.32 -17.76
CA VAL A 263 -9.54 13.53 -18.38
C VAL A 263 -9.38 13.71 -19.90
N ARG A 264 -8.85 12.69 -20.56
CA ARG A 264 -8.79 12.63 -22.03
C ARG A 264 -10.04 11.97 -22.58
#